data_e1acde51da01b773ab83e6eac72fcbb9
#
_entry.id   e1acde51da01b773ab83e6eac72fcbb9
#
_cell.length_a   1.000
_cell.length_b   1.000
_cell.length_c   1.000
_cell.angle_alpha   90.00
_cell.angle_beta   90.00
_cell.angle_gamma   90.00
#
_symmetry.space_group_name_H-M   'P 1'
#
loop_
_entity.id
_entity.type
_entity.pdbx_description
1 polymer ?
#
loop_
_entity_poly.entity_id
_entity_poly.type
_entity_poly.pdbx_seq_one_letter_code
_entity_poly.pdbx_strand_id
1 'polypeptide(L)'
;MRSVRFRLHFLIGKRSMNKLTIKACPVCGGTHLERTLTCIDHYASGEAFHLCRCRDCGFIFTQDFPVEAEIGRYYETPDYISHSDTKKGAMNSVYHRVRSYMLKRKARLVAYEAHRKTGRLLDIGTGTGYFADTMNRAGWQVEAVEKNAGARVFAKEHFGLEVKPDTALKDFEPGSFDVITLWHV
;
A
#
# COMPACT_ATOMS: atom_id res chain seq x y z
N MET A 1 36.08 31.09 -25.53
CA MET A 1 35.56 29.82 -24.95
C MET A 1 34.04 29.93 -24.81
N ARG A 2 33.28 29.26 -25.69
CA ARG A 2 31.81 29.32 -25.72
C ARG A 2 31.26 28.16 -24.89
N SER A 3 30.54 28.50 -23.83
CA SER A 3 29.82 27.54 -22.98
C SER A 3 28.59 26.98 -23.72
N VAL A 4 28.58 25.68 -24.01
CA VAL A 4 27.45 24.99 -24.61
C VAL A 4 26.55 24.53 -23.45
N ARG A 5 25.42 25.22 -23.26
CA ARG A 5 24.35 24.78 -22.37
C ARG A 5 23.52 23.71 -23.07
N PHE A 6 23.68 22.46 -22.68
CA PHE A 6 22.73 21.39 -23.03
C PHE A 6 21.42 21.61 -22.26
N ARG A 7 20.40 22.11 -22.94
CA ARG A 7 19.01 22.04 -22.47
C ARG A 7 18.43 20.68 -22.87
N LEU A 8 18.42 19.73 -21.95
CA LEU A 8 17.59 18.53 -22.12
C LEU A 8 16.12 18.96 -21.92
N HIS A 9 15.39 19.12 -23.02
CA HIS A 9 13.93 19.21 -23.00
C HIS A 9 13.41 17.77 -22.91
N PHE A 10 13.09 17.33 -21.69
CA PHE A 10 12.21 16.19 -21.50
C PHE A 10 10.79 16.64 -21.89
N LEU A 11 10.41 16.38 -23.13
CA LEU A 11 9.02 16.42 -23.57
C LEU A 11 8.29 15.18 -23.00
N ILE A 12 7.93 15.25 -21.72
CA ILE A 12 6.92 14.33 -21.18
C ILE A 12 5.59 14.79 -21.77
N GLY A 13 5.15 14.08 -22.81
CA GLY A 13 3.83 14.25 -23.38
C GLY A 13 2.80 14.14 -22.26
N LYS A 14 2.00 15.19 -22.04
CA LYS A 14 0.81 15.15 -21.17
C LYS A 14 -0.15 14.11 -21.73
N ARG A 15 -0.03 12.85 -21.28
CA ARG A 15 -1.10 11.87 -21.45
C ARG A 15 -2.29 12.39 -20.66
N SER A 16 -3.38 12.70 -21.35
CA SER A 16 -4.68 12.99 -20.73
C SER A 16 -5.03 11.80 -19.87
N MET A 17 -4.96 11.96 -18.55
CA MET A 17 -5.30 10.91 -17.62
C MET A 17 -6.80 10.87 -17.43
N ASN A 18 -7.39 9.69 -17.52
CA ASN A 18 -8.75 9.48 -17.07
C ASN A 18 -8.79 9.60 -15.56
N LYS A 19 -9.41 10.68 -15.08
CA LYS A 19 -9.60 10.95 -13.66
C LYS A 19 -11.03 10.68 -13.25
N LEU A 20 -11.19 10.12 -12.09
CA LEU A 20 -12.48 9.85 -11.48
C LEU A 20 -12.84 11.00 -10.54
N THR A 21 -13.92 11.71 -10.85
CA THR A 21 -14.41 12.84 -10.05
C THR A 21 -15.60 12.39 -9.20
N ILE A 22 -15.49 12.52 -7.88
CA ILE A 22 -16.57 12.24 -6.94
C ILE A 22 -17.56 13.42 -6.91
N LYS A 23 -18.82 13.16 -7.21
CA LYS A 23 -19.89 14.17 -7.24
C LYS A 23 -20.72 14.26 -5.96
N ALA A 24 -20.74 13.19 -5.18
CA ALA A 24 -21.43 13.13 -3.90
C ALA A 24 -20.53 12.45 -2.85
N CYS A 25 -20.60 12.91 -1.63
CA CYS A 25 -19.81 12.36 -0.52
C CYS A 25 -20.04 10.85 -0.38
N PRO A 26 -18.98 10.02 -0.37
CA PRO A 26 -19.14 8.56 -0.28
C PRO A 26 -19.66 8.08 1.08
N VAL A 27 -19.66 8.97 2.10
CA VAL A 27 -20.12 8.62 3.46
C VAL A 27 -21.58 9.00 3.68
N CYS A 28 -21.98 10.27 3.33
CA CYS A 28 -23.31 10.76 3.64
C CYS A 28 -24.18 11.07 2.41
N GLY A 29 -23.61 10.93 1.20
CA GLY A 29 -24.32 11.27 -0.04
C GLY A 29 -24.46 12.78 -0.31
N GLY A 30 -24.00 13.66 0.58
CA GLY A 30 -24.08 15.10 0.42
C GLY A 30 -23.27 15.61 -0.77
N THR A 31 -23.78 16.68 -1.42
CA THR A 31 -23.16 17.25 -2.63
C THR A 31 -22.40 18.55 -2.37
N HIS A 32 -22.40 19.06 -1.14
CA HIS A 32 -21.66 20.27 -0.76
C HIS A 32 -20.18 19.93 -0.53
N LEU A 33 -19.45 19.81 -1.63
CA LEU A 33 -18.04 19.43 -1.63
C LEU A 33 -17.17 20.66 -1.84
N GLU A 34 -16.21 20.88 -0.95
CA GLU A 34 -15.28 22.01 -0.99
C GLU A 34 -13.85 21.52 -1.12
N ARG A 35 -13.09 22.08 -2.09
CA ARG A 35 -11.66 21.84 -2.20
C ARG A 35 -10.94 22.57 -1.05
N THR A 36 -10.17 21.81 -0.24
CA THR A 36 -9.51 22.34 0.96
C THR A 36 -8.01 22.46 0.82
N LEU A 37 -7.36 21.46 0.19
CA LEU A 37 -5.91 21.38 0.12
C LEU A 37 -5.49 20.79 -1.21
N THR A 38 -4.30 21.21 -1.68
CA THR A 38 -3.60 20.58 -2.80
C THR A 38 -2.31 19.97 -2.28
N CYS A 39 -2.12 18.67 -2.49
CA CYS A 39 -0.92 17.93 -2.12
C CYS A 39 -0.15 17.55 -3.39
N ILE A 40 1.16 17.70 -3.39
CA ILE A 40 2.04 17.20 -4.45
C ILE A 40 2.56 15.84 -4.01
N ASP A 41 2.44 14.86 -4.89
CA ASP A 41 3.09 13.55 -4.70
C ASP A 41 4.58 13.67 -5.02
N HIS A 42 5.38 13.93 -4.01
CA HIS A 42 6.84 14.02 -4.13
C HIS A 42 7.52 12.65 -4.19
N TYR A 43 6.77 11.57 -3.96
CA TYR A 43 7.33 10.23 -3.85
C TYR A 43 7.38 9.48 -5.18
N ALA A 44 6.28 9.47 -5.92
CA ALA A 44 6.15 8.64 -7.12
C ALA A 44 6.01 9.48 -8.41
N SER A 45 4.98 10.33 -8.50
CA SER A 45 4.54 10.90 -9.76
C SER A 45 4.90 12.37 -9.97
N GLY A 46 5.15 13.13 -8.92
CA GLY A 46 5.28 14.59 -8.95
C GLY A 46 3.95 15.31 -9.25
N GLU A 47 2.83 14.59 -9.31
CA GLU A 47 1.52 15.14 -9.63
C GLU A 47 0.87 15.81 -8.43
N ALA A 48 -0.03 16.76 -8.73
CA ALA A 48 -0.84 17.42 -7.71
C ALA A 48 -2.19 16.70 -7.54
N PHE A 49 -2.53 16.38 -6.29
CA PHE A 49 -3.81 15.83 -5.88
C PHE A 49 -4.56 16.84 -5.02
N HIS A 50 -5.88 16.87 -5.17
CA HIS A 50 -6.75 17.78 -4.44
C HIS A 50 -7.54 17.03 -3.38
N LEU A 51 -7.53 17.55 -2.15
CA LEU A 51 -8.42 17.07 -1.09
C LEU A 51 -9.68 17.92 -1.08
N CYS A 52 -10.83 17.24 -1.02
CA CYS A 52 -12.13 17.84 -0.83
C CYS A 52 -12.71 17.43 0.52
N ARG A 53 -13.43 18.37 1.13
CA ARG A 53 -14.18 18.16 2.35
C ARG A 53 -15.68 18.23 2.05
N CYS A 54 -16.44 17.28 2.55
CA CYS A 54 -17.88 17.37 2.59
C CYS A 54 -18.30 18.32 3.71
N ARG A 55 -19.09 19.35 3.39
CA ARG A 55 -19.58 20.31 4.39
C ARG A 55 -20.67 19.72 5.28
N ASP A 56 -21.37 18.69 4.80
CA ASP A 56 -22.50 18.10 5.52
C ASP A 56 -22.04 17.17 6.66
N CYS A 57 -20.95 16.37 6.44
CA CYS A 57 -20.47 15.41 7.44
C CYS A 57 -19.00 15.58 7.84
N GLY A 58 -18.28 16.50 7.20
CA GLY A 58 -16.87 16.76 7.50
C GLY A 58 -15.87 15.75 6.91
N PHE A 59 -16.31 14.71 6.19
CA PHE A 59 -15.45 13.72 5.58
C PHE A 59 -14.52 14.34 4.54
N ILE A 60 -13.23 13.97 4.57
CA ILE A 60 -12.20 14.47 3.64
C ILE A 60 -11.74 13.32 2.76
N PHE A 61 -11.65 13.57 1.46
CA PHE A 61 -11.24 12.58 0.47
C PHE A 61 -10.44 13.21 -0.67
N THR A 62 -9.67 12.38 -1.39
CA THR A 62 -8.96 12.81 -2.60
C THR A 62 -9.95 12.94 -3.75
N GLN A 63 -9.92 14.09 -4.43
CA GLN A 63 -10.74 14.37 -5.60
C GLN A 63 -9.92 14.25 -6.89
N ASP A 64 -10.58 13.95 -8.01
CA ASP A 64 -9.94 13.84 -9.33
C ASP A 64 -8.75 12.87 -9.33
N PHE A 65 -8.93 11.71 -8.70
CA PHE A 65 -7.90 10.66 -8.63
C PHE A 65 -7.90 9.77 -9.89
N PRO A 66 -6.77 9.10 -10.20
CA PRO A 66 -6.67 8.22 -11.36
C PRO A 66 -7.67 7.06 -11.31
N VAL A 67 -8.17 6.64 -12.46
CA VAL A 67 -8.97 5.40 -12.56
C VAL A 67 -8.10 4.20 -12.18
N GLU A 68 -8.74 3.10 -11.75
CA GLU A 68 -8.05 1.91 -11.24
C GLU A 68 -6.99 1.35 -12.20
N ALA A 69 -7.25 1.39 -13.50
CA ALA A 69 -6.29 0.95 -14.52
C ALA A 69 -4.97 1.74 -14.53
N GLU A 70 -4.95 2.95 -13.99
CA GLU A 70 -3.77 3.83 -13.94
C GLU A 70 -3.14 3.93 -12.54
N ILE A 71 -3.81 3.44 -11.50
CA ILE A 71 -3.31 3.49 -10.11
C ILE A 71 -1.99 2.72 -9.96
N GLY A 72 -1.80 1.61 -10.68
CA GLY A 72 -0.62 0.75 -10.56
C GLY A 72 0.70 1.51 -10.67
N ARG A 73 0.80 2.50 -11.56
CA ARG A 73 2.03 3.29 -11.77
C ARG A 73 2.52 4.06 -10.53
N TYR A 74 1.64 4.39 -9.59
CA TYR A 74 2.00 5.08 -8.35
C TYR A 74 2.64 4.14 -7.33
N TYR A 75 2.50 2.82 -7.54
CA TYR A 75 3.07 1.76 -6.72
C TYR A 75 4.29 1.07 -7.38
N GLU A 76 4.58 1.39 -8.65
CA GLU A 76 5.73 0.84 -9.41
C GLU A 76 7.02 1.64 -9.19
N THR A 77 7.22 2.19 -8.00
CA THR A 77 8.46 2.91 -7.71
C THR A 77 9.54 1.93 -7.25
N PRO A 78 10.81 2.12 -7.69
CA PRO A 78 11.93 1.29 -7.21
C PRO A 78 12.02 1.24 -5.69
N ASP A 79 11.62 2.32 -5.02
CA ASP A 79 11.63 2.43 -3.57
C ASP A 79 10.53 1.62 -2.89
N TYR A 80 9.40 1.33 -3.54
CA TYR A 80 8.33 0.50 -2.97
C TYR A 80 8.83 -0.93 -2.67
N ILE A 81 9.66 -1.48 -3.56
CA ILE A 81 10.27 -2.80 -3.39
C ILE A 81 11.57 -2.69 -2.57
N SER A 82 12.36 -1.60 -2.74
CA SER A 82 13.68 -1.43 -2.13
C SER A 82 13.66 -1.03 -0.66
N HIS A 83 12.54 -0.54 -0.13
CA HIS A 83 12.43 -0.27 1.32
C HIS A 83 12.64 -1.53 2.18
N SER A 84 12.69 -2.71 1.55
CA SER A 84 12.88 -3.95 2.27
C SER A 84 14.33 -4.37 2.46
N ASP A 85 15.33 -4.10 1.58
CA ASP A 85 16.64 -4.78 1.75
C ASP A 85 17.91 -4.14 1.12
N THR A 86 17.91 -2.94 0.53
CA THR A 86 19.07 -2.50 -0.27
C THR A 86 20.05 -1.56 0.38
N LYS A 87 19.89 -1.14 1.63
CA LYS A 87 20.86 -0.26 2.30
C LYS A 87 21.91 -1.07 3.06
N LYS A 88 23.13 -1.21 2.49
CA LYS A 88 24.30 -1.77 3.17
C LYS A 88 24.84 -0.76 4.19
N GLY A 89 25.11 -1.19 5.44
CA GLY A 89 25.74 -0.36 6.47
C GLY A 89 25.10 -0.45 7.86
N ALA A 90 25.66 0.25 8.84
CA ALA A 90 25.19 0.27 10.23
C ALA A 90 23.70 0.71 10.36
N MET A 91 23.22 1.64 9.51
CA MET A 91 21.82 2.04 9.44
C MET A 91 20.88 0.91 9.08
N ASN A 92 21.33 -0.05 8.27
CA ASN A 92 20.54 -1.23 7.91
C ASN A 92 20.29 -2.14 9.12
N SER A 93 21.29 -2.32 9.98
CA SER A 93 21.14 -3.11 11.21
C SER A 93 20.11 -2.52 12.16
N VAL A 94 20.08 -1.19 12.32
CA VAL A 94 19.07 -0.50 13.13
C VAL A 94 17.68 -0.67 12.52
N TYR A 95 17.55 -0.48 11.21
CA TYR A 95 16.30 -0.66 10.50
C TYR A 95 15.72 -2.07 10.67
N HIS A 96 16.56 -3.11 10.52
CA HIS A 96 16.13 -4.51 10.71
C HIS A 96 15.70 -4.81 12.15
N ARG A 97 16.37 -4.22 13.14
CA ARG A 97 15.97 -4.36 14.56
C ARG A 97 14.62 -3.70 14.84
N VAL A 98 14.42 -2.47 14.34
CA VAL A 98 13.15 -1.75 14.49
C VAL A 98 12.04 -2.51 13.79
N ARG A 99 12.26 -2.96 12.54
CA ARG A 99 11.28 -3.77 11.80
C ARG A 99 10.91 -5.03 12.58
N SER A 100 11.90 -5.79 13.05
CA SER A 100 11.66 -7.02 13.82
C SER A 100 10.88 -6.76 15.12
N TYR A 101 11.18 -5.68 15.80
CA TYR A 101 10.44 -5.26 16.99
C TYR A 101 8.98 -4.93 16.66
N MET A 102 8.76 -4.14 15.60
CA MET A 102 7.41 -3.74 15.17
C MET A 102 6.58 -4.93 14.69
N LEU A 103 7.17 -5.88 13.95
CA LEU A 103 6.50 -7.11 13.53
C LEU A 103 6.06 -7.96 14.73
N LYS A 104 6.92 -8.14 15.72
CA LYS A 104 6.58 -8.84 16.97
C LYS A 104 5.46 -8.12 17.74
N ARG A 105 5.47 -6.79 17.75
CA ARG A 105 4.42 -5.99 18.40
C ARG A 105 3.09 -6.15 17.66
N LYS A 106 3.08 -6.10 16.31
CA LYS A 106 1.89 -6.37 15.50
C LYS A 106 1.34 -7.78 15.75
N ALA A 107 2.19 -8.80 15.76
CA ALA A 107 1.76 -10.17 16.05
C ALA A 107 1.13 -10.33 17.43
N ARG A 108 1.70 -9.69 18.45
CA ARG A 108 1.11 -9.68 19.81
C ARG A 108 -0.23 -8.97 19.85
N LEU A 109 -0.36 -7.83 19.14
CA LEU A 109 -1.62 -7.11 19.03
C LEU A 109 -2.70 -7.99 18.42
N VAL A 110 -2.40 -8.68 17.31
CA VAL A 110 -3.35 -9.61 16.68
C VAL A 110 -3.78 -10.71 17.64
N ALA A 111 -2.84 -11.35 18.32
CA ALA A 111 -3.14 -12.41 19.28
C ALA A 111 -4.00 -11.91 20.47
N TYR A 112 -3.74 -10.69 20.91
CA TYR A 112 -4.48 -10.05 22.00
C TYR A 112 -5.91 -9.73 21.58
N GLU A 113 -6.10 -9.03 20.45
CA GLU A 113 -7.42 -8.63 19.96
C GLU A 113 -8.27 -9.83 19.52
N ALA A 114 -7.64 -10.85 18.95
CA ALA A 114 -8.32 -12.08 18.55
C ALA A 114 -8.62 -13.02 19.73
N HIS A 115 -8.14 -12.73 20.95
CA HIS A 115 -8.22 -13.60 22.13
C HIS A 115 -7.74 -15.04 21.86
N ARG A 116 -6.76 -15.21 20.95
CA ARG A 116 -6.18 -16.51 20.59
C ARG A 116 -4.74 -16.37 20.10
N LYS A 117 -3.98 -17.45 20.21
CA LYS A 117 -2.56 -17.46 19.83
C LYS A 117 -2.31 -18.04 18.44
N THR A 118 -3.29 -18.75 17.88
CA THR A 118 -3.22 -19.40 16.56
C THR A 118 -4.60 -19.39 15.92
N GLY A 119 -4.67 -19.63 14.64
CA GLY A 119 -5.91 -19.68 13.86
C GLY A 119 -5.62 -19.42 12.38
N ARG A 120 -6.68 -19.20 11.59
CA ARG A 120 -6.58 -18.82 10.18
C ARG A 120 -6.60 -17.30 10.05
N LEU A 121 -5.55 -16.76 9.42
CA LEU A 121 -5.36 -15.33 9.23
C LEU A 121 -5.30 -15.00 7.73
N LEU A 122 -6.02 -13.96 7.31
CA LEU A 122 -5.88 -13.35 5.99
C LEU A 122 -5.18 -12.00 6.14
N ASP A 123 -4.03 -11.84 5.48
CA ASP A 123 -3.29 -10.57 5.41
C ASP A 123 -3.50 -9.93 4.04
N ILE A 124 -4.27 -8.83 4.00
CA ILE A 124 -4.59 -8.10 2.77
C ILE A 124 -3.58 -6.97 2.56
N GLY A 125 -2.96 -6.93 1.37
CA GLY A 125 -1.88 -5.99 1.07
C GLY A 125 -0.60 -6.33 1.84
N THR A 126 -0.22 -7.62 1.85
CA THR A 126 0.92 -8.12 2.65
C THR A 126 2.28 -7.53 2.25
N GLY A 127 2.35 -6.84 1.10
CA GLY A 127 3.60 -6.32 0.54
C GLY A 127 4.59 -7.45 0.28
N THR A 128 5.81 -7.29 0.77
CA THR A 128 6.88 -8.29 0.64
C THR A 128 6.79 -9.47 1.62
N GLY A 129 5.70 -9.59 2.39
CA GLY A 129 5.38 -10.79 3.17
C GLY A 129 6.02 -10.89 4.57
N TYR A 130 6.75 -9.88 5.04
CA TYR A 130 7.40 -9.94 6.36
C TYR A 130 6.44 -10.18 7.52
N PHE A 131 5.26 -9.57 7.49
CA PHE A 131 4.27 -9.77 8.53
C PHE A 131 3.62 -11.15 8.43
N ALA A 132 3.24 -11.56 7.23
CA ALA A 132 2.70 -12.90 6.95
C ALA A 132 3.66 -14.01 7.42
N ASP A 133 4.97 -13.90 7.11
CA ASP A 133 6.00 -14.82 7.60
C ASP A 133 6.09 -14.82 9.14
N THR A 134 6.03 -13.64 9.76
CA THR A 134 6.07 -13.52 11.22
C THR A 134 4.88 -14.25 11.86
N MET A 135 3.68 -14.14 11.28
CA MET A 135 2.48 -14.82 11.77
C MET A 135 2.54 -16.33 11.53
N ASN A 136 3.04 -16.78 10.37
CA ASN A 136 3.27 -18.21 10.12
C ASN A 136 4.23 -18.84 11.16
N ARG A 137 5.35 -18.15 11.44
CA ARG A 137 6.29 -18.60 12.48
C ARG A 137 5.73 -18.57 13.89
N ALA A 138 4.71 -17.73 14.12
CA ALA A 138 3.96 -17.69 15.38
C ALA A 138 2.87 -18.77 15.46
N GLY A 139 2.71 -19.62 14.45
CA GLY A 139 1.78 -20.77 14.43
C GLY A 139 0.41 -20.46 13.82
N TRP A 140 0.24 -19.32 13.14
CA TRP A 140 -0.98 -19.02 12.40
C TRP A 140 -0.93 -19.68 11.01
N GLN A 141 -2.10 -20.09 10.51
CA GLN A 141 -2.27 -20.49 9.11
C GLN A 141 -2.59 -19.24 8.30
N VAL A 142 -1.59 -18.73 7.59
CA VAL A 142 -1.71 -17.44 6.91
C VAL A 142 -2.00 -17.62 5.43
N GLU A 143 -3.09 -17.01 4.96
CA GLU A 143 -3.32 -16.67 3.56
C GLU A 143 -2.96 -15.19 3.38
N ALA A 144 -2.34 -14.86 2.25
CA ALA A 144 -1.94 -13.49 1.98
C ALA A 144 -2.28 -13.09 0.55
N VAL A 145 -2.70 -11.85 0.36
CA VAL A 145 -2.94 -11.26 -0.97
C VAL A 145 -2.17 -9.96 -1.13
N GLU A 146 -1.67 -9.74 -2.36
CA GLU A 146 -0.90 -8.54 -2.71
C GLU A 146 -1.09 -8.23 -4.20
N LYS A 147 -1.34 -6.96 -4.52
CA LYS A 147 -1.53 -6.51 -5.90
C LYS A 147 -0.22 -6.50 -6.70
N ASN A 148 0.88 -6.06 -6.08
CA ASN A 148 2.18 -5.95 -6.73
C ASN A 148 2.82 -7.32 -6.98
N ALA A 149 3.01 -7.67 -8.26
CA ALA A 149 3.61 -8.95 -8.64
C ALA A 149 5.06 -9.13 -8.15
N GLY A 150 5.87 -8.06 -8.17
CA GLY A 150 7.24 -8.09 -7.68
C GLY A 150 7.32 -8.37 -6.18
N ALA A 151 6.41 -7.80 -5.39
CA ALA A 151 6.31 -8.07 -3.96
C ALA A 151 5.92 -9.54 -3.69
N ARG A 152 5.01 -10.12 -4.50
CA ARG A 152 4.65 -11.54 -4.39
C ARG A 152 5.82 -12.46 -4.70
N VAL A 153 6.60 -12.15 -5.76
CA VAL A 153 7.81 -12.90 -6.12
C VAL A 153 8.82 -12.84 -4.97
N PHE A 154 9.06 -11.65 -4.42
CA PHE A 154 9.94 -11.47 -3.27
C PHE A 154 9.51 -12.35 -2.07
N ALA A 155 8.22 -12.33 -1.72
CA ALA A 155 7.68 -13.12 -0.61
C ALA A 155 7.92 -14.63 -0.82
N LYS A 156 7.75 -15.10 -2.05
CA LYS A 156 8.01 -16.52 -2.41
C LYS A 156 9.49 -16.88 -2.30
N GLU A 157 10.38 -16.06 -2.86
CA GLU A 157 11.82 -16.34 -2.88
C GLU A 157 12.46 -16.27 -1.48
N HIS A 158 12.02 -15.32 -0.64
CA HIS A 158 12.64 -15.08 0.66
C HIS A 158 12.01 -15.85 1.82
N PHE A 159 10.73 -16.14 1.74
CA PHE A 159 9.98 -16.77 2.84
C PHE A 159 9.26 -18.06 2.43
N GLY A 160 9.26 -18.41 1.15
CA GLY A 160 8.48 -19.55 0.64
C GLY A 160 6.95 -19.33 0.70
N LEU A 161 6.51 -18.07 0.82
CA LEU A 161 5.10 -17.72 0.93
C LEU A 161 4.42 -17.72 -0.45
N GLU A 162 3.31 -18.43 -0.57
CA GLU A 162 2.43 -18.37 -1.74
C GLU A 162 1.42 -17.21 -1.56
N VAL A 163 1.84 -16.02 -2.00
CA VAL A 163 0.98 -14.83 -1.94
C VAL A 163 0.14 -14.74 -3.21
N LYS A 164 -1.18 -14.67 -3.05
CA LYS A 164 -2.14 -14.59 -4.15
C LYS A 164 -2.32 -13.14 -4.63
N PRO A 165 -2.76 -12.92 -5.88
CA PRO A 165 -3.18 -11.58 -6.30
C PRO A 165 -4.44 -11.14 -5.53
N ASP A 166 -4.65 -9.84 -5.42
CA ASP A 166 -5.83 -9.24 -4.76
C ASP A 166 -7.16 -9.72 -5.34
N THR A 167 -7.18 -10.07 -6.64
CA THR A 167 -8.35 -10.66 -7.31
C THR A 167 -8.82 -11.98 -6.68
N ALA A 168 -7.95 -12.69 -5.95
CA ALA A 168 -8.30 -13.92 -5.25
C ALA A 168 -9.16 -13.70 -3.99
N LEU A 169 -9.37 -12.45 -3.56
CA LEU A 169 -10.22 -12.15 -2.40
C LEU A 169 -11.64 -12.69 -2.54
N LYS A 170 -12.19 -12.70 -3.76
CA LYS A 170 -13.52 -13.22 -4.06
C LYS A 170 -13.64 -14.74 -4.02
N ASP A 171 -12.51 -15.45 -4.03
CA ASP A 171 -12.46 -16.91 -4.09
C ASP A 171 -12.39 -17.52 -2.66
N PHE A 172 -12.27 -16.69 -1.61
CA PHE A 172 -12.30 -17.16 -0.23
C PHE A 172 -13.74 -17.36 0.26
N GLU A 173 -13.97 -18.46 0.93
CA GLU A 173 -15.27 -18.75 1.52
C GLU A 173 -15.58 -17.78 2.68
N PRO A 174 -16.83 -17.27 2.77
CA PRO A 174 -17.27 -16.44 3.88
C PRO A 174 -17.03 -17.11 5.24
N GLY A 175 -16.51 -16.37 6.21
CA GLY A 175 -16.27 -16.88 7.58
C GLY A 175 -15.10 -17.86 7.68
N SER A 176 -14.27 -18.00 6.63
CA SER A 176 -13.14 -18.94 6.62
C SER A 176 -11.92 -18.48 7.41
N PHE A 177 -11.88 -17.25 7.88
CA PHE A 177 -10.77 -16.69 8.64
C PHE A 177 -11.21 -16.25 10.03
N ASP A 178 -10.34 -16.49 11.01
CA ASP A 178 -10.51 -16.01 12.38
C ASP A 178 -10.10 -14.55 12.53
N VAL A 179 -9.13 -14.10 11.69
CA VAL A 179 -8.60 -12.74 11.70
C VAL A 179 -8.34 -12.29 10.27
N ILE A 180 -8.66 -11.03 9.99
CA ILE A 180 -8.26 -10.33 8.76
C ILE A 180 -7.42 -9.12 9.18
N THR A 181 -6.26 -8.96 8.55
CA THR A 181 -5.37 -7.81 8.77
C THR A 181 -5.19 -6.99 7.51
N LEU A 182 -5.17 -5.66 7.68
CA LEU A 182 -4.90 -4.66 6.65
C LEU A 182 -3.91 -3.65 7.24
N TRP A 183 -2.65 -3.69 6.79
CA TRP A 183 -1.62 -2.80 7.29
C TRP A 183 -1.20 -1.83 6.19
N HIS A 184 -1.63 -0.57 6.29
CA HIS A 184 -1.32 0.49 5.31
C HIS A 184 -1.81 0.18 3.88
N VAL A 185 -3.02 -0.33 3.75
CA VAL A 185 -3.69 -0.67 2.49
C VAL A 185 -4.60 0.47 2.05
#